data_11800cb3233af894c8fb06dbfd68deb7
#
_entry.id   11800cb3233af894c8fb06dbfd68deb7
#
_cell.length_a   1.000
_cell.length_b   1.000
_cell.length_c   1.000
_cell.angle_alpha   90.00
_cell.angle_beta   90.00
_cell.angle_gamma   90.00
#
_symmetry.space_group_name_H-M   'P 1'
#
loop_
_entity.id
_entity.type
_entity.pdbx_description
1 polymer ?
#
loop_
_entity_poly.entity_id
_entity_poly.type
_entity_poly.pdbx_seq_one_letter_code
_entity_poly.pdbx_strand_id
1 'polypeptide(L)'
;MPTALVIGARNLGFAVIERLLSDGWTVAGAARSPETLAKVRNAGAEALDIDVTDQASVLAALQHLGARHGRVDLAVNAASPYGGSRSGPFGGGPLAHATPTSFDDWTTLPARGAFGFLSACARFMSAQGGPATIIQVTGGSARRGMPGRGLWAAGAFGVRALTQAAASELREQEIHVALLIVDAVIDRSGGDDTATADTGSLADAVAYLAAQSPRAMTHELQVTPARDNWTP
;
A
#
# COMPACT_ATOMS: atom_id res chain seq x y z
N MET A 1 3.62 23.09 1.62
CA MET A 1 3.67 21.95 0.69
C MET A 1 3.06 20.77 1.41
N PRO A 2 2.22 19.96 0.75
CA PRO A 2 1.66 18.77 1.37
C PRO A 2 2.76 17.72 1.62
N THR A 3 2.56 16.90 2.65
CA THR A 3 3.55 15.90 3.09
C THR A 3 3.00 14.49 2.93
N ALA A 4 3.79 13.58 2.35
CA ALA A 4 3.42 12.19 2.12
C ALA A 4 4.41 11.19 2.74
N LEU A 5 3.87 10.10 3.29
CA LEU A 5 4.61 8.90 3.65
C LEU A 5 4.26 7.76 2.67
N VAL A 6 5.26 7.18 2.01
CA VAL A 6 5.07 6.03 1.10
C VAL A 6 5.88 4.84 1.62
N ILE A 7 5.20 3.80 2.11
CA ILE A 7 5.82 2.55 2.58
C ILE A 7 5.85 1.53 1.45
N GLY A 8 6.95 0.78 1.31
CA GLY A 8 7.15 -0.17 0.22
C GLY A 8 7.79 0.44 -1.03
N ALA A 9 8.79 1.32 -0.83
CA ALA A 9 9.44 2.16 -1.82
C ALA A 9 10.32 1.43 -2.86
N ARG A 10 10.08 0.15 -3.16
CA ARG A 10 10.94 -0.62 -4.08
C ARG A 10 10.53 -0.47 -5.56
N ASN A 11 9.27 -0.73 -5.88
CA ASN A 11 8.73 -0.73 -7.25
C ASN A 11 7.61 0.32 -7.39
N LEU A 12 6.35 -0.10 -7.22
CA LEU A 12 5.21 0.80 -7.26
C LEU A 12 5.37 1.98 -6.30
N GLY A 13 5.75 1.72 -5.04
CA GLY A 13 5.95 2.81 -4.08
C GLY A 13 7.04 3.79 -4.53
N PHE A 14 8.05 3.35 -5.28
CA PHE A 14 9.05 4.27 -5.84
C PHE A 14 8.46 5.16 -6.94
N ALA A 15 7.67 4.61 -7.85
CA ALA A 15 6.98 5.40 -8.87
C ALA A 15 5.99 6.42 -8.23
N VAL A 16 5.33 6.03 -7.15
CA VAL A 16 4.49 6.97 -6.36
C VAL A 16 5.33 8.09 -5.76
N ILE A 17 6.52 7.80 -5.22
CA ILE A 17 7.44 8.82 -4.68
C ILE A 17 7.84 9.80 -5.79
N GLU A 18 8.30 9.32 -6.95
CA GLU A 18 8.69 10.16 -8.08
C GLU A 18 7.52 11.04 -8.56
N ARG A 19 6.32 10.47 -8.66
CA ARG A 19 5.13 11.20 -9.05
C ARG A 19 4.79 12.31 -8.06
N LEU A 20 4.75 12.01 -6.76
CA LEU A 20 4.43 13.01 -5.74
C LEU A 20 5.49 14.11 -5.65
N LEU A 21 6.79 13.78 -5.80
CA LEU A 21 7.85 14.77 -5.88
C LEU A 21 7.65 15.71 -7.07
N SER A 22 7.28 15.17 -8.24
CA SER A 22 7.00 15.98 -9.44
C SER A 22 5.79 16.89 -9.27
N ASP A 23 4.83 16.49 -8.47
CA ASP A 23 3.63 17.27 -8.11
C ASP A 23 3.91 18.27 -6.96
N GLY A 24 5.16 18.40 -6.49
CA GLY A 24 5.57 19.39 -5.49
C GLY A 24 5.30 19.00 -4.05
N TRP A 25 5.11 17.69 -3.76
CA TRP A 25 4.97 17.19 -2.38
C TRP A 25 6.32 17.08 -1.67
N THR A 26 6.30 17.23 -0.36
CA THR A 26 7.37 16.73 0.52
C THR A 26 7.13 15.25 0.75
N VAL A 27 8.09 14.38 0.38
CA VAL A 27 7.87 12.93 0.40
C VAL A 27 8.90 12.23 1.28
N ALA A 28 8.43 11.32 2.14
CA ALA A 28 9.23 10.31 2.78
C ALA A 28 8.92 8.94 2.18
N GLY A 29 9.95 8.24 1.74
CA GLY A 29 9.86 6.86 1.24
C GLY A 29 10.43 5.87 2.24
N ALA A 30 9.70 4.79 2.51
CA ALA A 30 10.08 3.82 3.53
C ALA A 30 10.29 2.41 2.97
N ALA A 31 11.35 1.76 3.43
CA ALA A 31 11.71 0.38 3.08
C ALA A 31 12.64 -0.20 4.15
N ARG A 32 12.89 -1.52 4.09
CA ARG A 32 13.88 -2.20 4.95
C ARG A 32 15.24 -2.40 4.28
N SER A 33 15.30 -2.32 2.95
CA SER A 33 16.53 -2.56 2.18
C SER A 33 17.36 -1.29 2.10
N PRO A 34 18.66 -1.32 2.50
CA PRO A 34 19.56 -0.18 2.35
C PRO A 34 19.67 0.33 0.91
N GLU A 35 19.63 -0.57 -0.07
CA GLU A 35 19.65 -0.24 -1.49
C GLU A 35 18.42 0.59 -1.88
N THR A 36 17.22 0.16 -1.45
CA THR A 36 15.98 0.90 -1.71
C THR A 36 16.01 2.26 -1.03
N LEU A 37 16.50 2.34 0.22
CA LEU A 37 16.63 3.61 0.94
C LEU A 37 17.62 4.56 0.25
N ALA A 38 18.71 4.04 -0.31
CA ALA A 38 19.64 4.85 -1.11
C ALA A 38 18.96 5.41 -2.37
N LYS A 39 18.17 4.58 -3.09
CA LYS A 39 17.38 5.00 -4.25
C LYS A 39 16.40 6.13 -3.89
N VAL A 40 15.72 6.02 -2.77
CA VAL A 40 14.79 7.05 -2.26
C VAL A 40 15.51 8.38 -2.01
N ARG A 41 16.67 8.35 -1.33
CA ARG A 41 17.48 9.58 -1.09
C ARG A 41 17.93 10.22 -2.38
N ASN A 42 18.39 9.42 -3.34
CA ASN A 42 18.87 9.92 -4.63
C ASN A 42 17.75 10.58 -5.46
N ALA A 43 16.50 10.19 -5.25
CA ALA A 43 15.32 10.84 -5.86
C ALA A 43 14.94 12.16 -5.18
N GLY A 44 15.56 12.51 -4.03
CA GLY A 44 15.26 13.75 -3.30
C GLY A 44 14.19 13.57 -2.20
N ALA A 45 13.78 12.35 -1.89
CA ALA A 45 12.86 12.05 -0.79
C ALA A 45 13.60 11.70 0.50
N GLU A 46 12.96 11.92 1.65
CA GLU A 46 13.45 11.43 2.93
C GLU A 46 13.34 9.90 2.99
N ALA A 47 14.41 9.20 3.41
CA ALA A 47 14.42 7.75 3.45
C ALA A 47 14.32 7.26 4.89
N LEU A 48 13.27 6.47 5.20
CA LEU A 48 12.98 5.94 6.51
C LEU A 48 13.06 4.41 6.51
N ASP A 49 13.76 3.85 7.51
CA ASP A 49 13.78 2.39 7.72
C ASP A 49 12.55 2.00 8.54
N ILE A 50 11.59 1.33 7.88
CA ILE A 50 10.30 0.96 8.48
C ILE A 50 9.97 -0.50 8.14
N ASP A 51 9.61 -1.27 9.15
CA ASP A 51 8.87 -2.52 8.99
C ASP A 51 7.37 -2.25 9.16
N VAL A 52 6.59 -2.40 8.09
CA VAL A 52 5.14 -2.17 8.10
C VAL A 52 4.39 -3.13 9.03
N THR A 53 4.99 -4.26 9.41
CA THR A 53 4.42 -5.22 10.36
C THR A 53 4.62 -4.79 11.82
N ASP A 54 5.46 -3.79 12.05
CA ASP A 54 5.64 -3.13 13.36
C ASP A 54 4.88 -1.79 13.37
N GLN A 55 3.72 -1.80 14.01
CA GLN A 55 2.88 -0.62 14.17
C GLN A 55 3.61 0.56 14.84
N ALA A 56 4.49 0.29 15.80
CA ALA A 56 5.20 1.34 16.50
C ALA A 56 6.21 2.05 15.57
N SER A 57 6.86 1.31 14.69
CA SER A 57 7.76 1.85 13.66
C SER A 57 7.01 2.79 12.70
N VAL A 58 5.82 2.40 12.24
CA VAL A 58 4.99 3.24 11.36
C VAL A 58 4.53 4.50 12.10
N LEU A 59 4.05 4.37 13.35
CA LEU A 59 3.61 5.51 14.15
C LEU A 59 4.73 6.50 14.42
N ALA A 60 5.93 6.02 14.76
CA ALA A 60 7.10 6.86 14.98
C ALA A 60 7.49 7.66 13.73
N ALA A 61 7.39 7.05 12.54
CA ALA A 61 7.65 7.75 11.28
C ALA A 61 6.62 8.85 11.01
N LEU A 62 5.33 8.61 11.25
CA LEU A 62 4.29 9.63 11.12
C LEU A 62 4.52 10.79 12.10
N GLN A 63 4.86 10.49 13.35
CA GLN A 63 5.18 11.49 14.37
C GLN A 63 6.43 12.32 13.99
N HIS A 64 7.48 11.67 13.46
CA HIS A 64 8.66 12.34 12.97
C HIS A 64 8.33 13.34 11.85
N LEU A 65 7.55 12.90 10.85
CA LEU A 65 7.14 13.75 9.73
C LEU A 65 6.22 14.89 10.19
N GLY A 66 5.27 14.61 11.07
CA GLY A 66 4.39 15.63 11.66
C GLY A 66 5.16 16.69 12.44
N ALA A 67 6.13 16.28 13.25
CA ALA A 67 7.00 17.21 13.99
C ALA A 67 7.85 18.08 13.06
N ARG A 68 8.33 17.52 11.95
CA ARG A 68 9.23 18.20 11.01
C ARG A 68 8.51 19.10 10.02
N HIS A 69 7.33 18.70 9.54
CA HIS A 69 6.61 19.37 8.45
C HIS A 69 5.24 19.92 8.87
N GLY A 70 4.86 19.76 10.14
CA GLY A 70 3.60 20.27 10.71
C GLY A 70 2.44 19.28 10.57
N ARG A 71 2.38 18.49 9.49
CA ARG A 71 1.33 17.51 9.26
C ARG A 71 1.76 16.43 8.24
N VAL A 72 0.98 15.34 8.17
CA VAL A 72 1.04 14.35 7.10
C VAL A 72 -0.32 14.32 6.40
N ASP A 73 -0.33 14.64 5.11
CA ASP A 73 -1.56 14.75 4.32
C ASP A 73 -1.92 13.44 3.61
N LEU A 74 -0.91 12.63 3.30
CA LEU A 74 -1.06 11.37 2.59
C LEU A 74 -0.19 10.28 3.21
N ALA A 75 -0.76 9.11 3.43
CA ALA A 75 -0.01 7.90 3.73
C ALA A 75 -0.38 6.79 2.73
N VAL A 76 0.62 6.15 2.12
CA VAL A 76 0.45 5.08 1.13
C VAL A 76 1.18 3.83 1.60
N ASN A 77 0.49 2.70 1.67
CA ASN A 77 1.11 1.39 1.88
C ASN A 77 1.12 0.58 0.59
N ALA A 78 2.25 0.58 -0.10
CA ALA A 78 2.55 -0.26 -1.27
C ALA A 78 3.46 -1.46 -0.90
N ALA A 79 3.67 -1.72 0.40
CA ALA A 79 4.44 -2.87 0.84
C ALA A 79 3.62 -4.15 0.71
N SER A 80 4.28 -5.21 0.26
CA SER A 80 3.75 -6.57 0.26
C SER A 80 4.60 -7.40 1.21
N PRO A 81 4.29 -7.40 2.51
CA PRO A 81 5.04 -8.19 3.49
C PRO A 81 4.64 -9.66 3.32
N TYR A 82 5.47 -10.39 2.61
CA TYR A 82 5.41 -11.85 2.59
C TYR A 82 6.57 -12.40 3.40
N GLY A 83 6.37 -13.54 4.07
CA GLY A 83 7.40 -14.18 4.86
C GLY A 83 8.66 -14.51 4.06
N GLY A 84 9.79 -14.60 4.76
CA GLY A 84 11.11 -14.79 4.15
C GLY A 84 11.30 -16.10 3.42
N SER A 85 10.44 -17.10 3.65
CA SER A 85 10.43 -18.38 2.95
C SER A 85 9.70 -18.29 1.63
N ARG A 86 10.36 -17.73 0.61
CA ARG A 86 9.87 -17.83 -0.78
C ARG A 86 10.04 -19.23 -1.39
N SER A 87 10.27 -20.25 -0.60
CA SER A 87 10.54 -21.64 -1.00
C SER A 87 9.28 -22.46 -1.21
N GLY A 88 8.17 -21.86 -1.57
CA GLY A 88 6.92 -22.55 -1.85
C GLY A 88 6.20 -21.98 -3.07
N PRO A 89 5.11 -22.63 -3.51
CA PRO A 89 4.31 -22.13 -4.61
C PRO A 89 3.71 -20.77 -4.27
N PHE A 90 3.63 -19.89 -5.27
CA PHE A 90 3.04 -18.57 -5.13
C PHE A 90 1.59 -18.66 -4.63
N GLY A 91 1.27 -17.87 -3.61
CA GLY A 91 -0.07 -17.86 -3.02
C GLY A 91 -0.35 -18.99 -2.03
N GLY A 92 0.68 -19.76 -1.65
CA GLY A 92 0.60 -20.84 -0.66
C GLY A 92 0.32 -22.22 -1.25
N GLY A 93 -0.01 -22.33 -2.54
CA GLY A 93 -0.32 -23.59 -3.21
C GLY A 93 -1.70 -24.17 -2.87
N PRO A 94 -1.99 -25.42 -3.32
CA PRO A 94 -3.23 -26.11 -3.00
C PRO A 94 -3.41 -26.30 -1.49
N LEU A 95 -4.62 -26.08 -0.98
CA LEU A 95 -4.91 -26.15 0.48
C LEU A 95 -4.53 -27.51 1.09
N ALA A 96 -4.67 -28.60 0.34
CA ALA A 96 -4.29 -29.94 0.81
C ALA A 96 -2.80 -30.09 1.15
N HIS A 97 -1.94 -29.21 0.64
CA HIS A 97 -0.50 -29.21 0.84
C HIS A 97 0.01 -27.98 1.59
N ALA A 98 -0.90 -27.09 1.98
CA ALA A 98 -0.55 -25.89 2.73
C ALA A 98 -0.09 -26.24 4.15
N THR A 99 0.85 -25.44 4.66
CA THR A 99 1.42 -25.59 6.01
C THR A 99 1.06 -24.38 6.88
N PRO A 100 1.14 -24.49 8.23
CA PRO A 100 1.01 -23.34 9.11
C PRO A 100 1.98 -22.20 8.74
N THR A 101 3.22 -22.53 8.39
CA THR A 101 4.21 -21.53 7.95
C THR A 101 3.77 -20.82 6.68
N SER A 102 3.26 -21.56 5.67
CA SER A 102 2.74 -20.91 4.46
C SER A 102 1.48 -20.07 4.74
N PHE A 103 0.65 -20.47 5.72
CA PHE A 103 -0.47 -19.66 6.16
C PHE A 103 0.02 -18.34 6.77
N ASP A 104 1.00 -18.37 7.66
CA ASP A 104 1.56 -17.15 8.25
C ASP A 104 2.17 -16.24 7.19
N ASP A 105 2.94 -16.78 6.25
CA ASP A 105 3.60 -16.03 5.19
C ASP A 105 2.61 -15.34 4.24
N TRP A 106 1.53 -16.02 3.87
CA TRP A 106 0.61 -15.55 2.84
C TRP A 106 -0.67 -14.90 3.40
N THR A 107 -1.03 -15.18 4.64
CA THR A 107 -2.27 -14.68 5.27
C THR A 107 -1.96 -13.74 6.42
N THR A 108 -1.21 -14.21 7.43
CA THR A 108 -0.99 -13.46 8.68
C THR A 108 -0.15 -12.22 8.45
N LEU A 109 0.97 -12.33 7.75
CA LEU A 109 1.88 -11.19 7.54
C LEU A 109 1.28 -10.06 6.72
N PRO A 110 0.61 -10.30 5.57
CA PRO A 110 -0.08 -9.23 4.83
C PRO A 110 -1.16 -8.53 5.66
N ALA A 111 -1.99 -9.29 6.38
CA ALA A 111 -3.04 -8.71 7.22
C ALA A 111 -2.45 -7.91 8.40
N ARG A 112 -1.38 -8.41 9.03
CA ARG A 112 -0.66 -7.69 10.11
C ARG A 112 -0.03 -6.40 9.60
N GLY A 113 0.58 -6.41 8.41
CA GLY A 113 1.14 -5.21 7.79
C GLY A 113 0.08 -4.14 7.51
N ALA A 114 -1.06 -4.54 6.95
CA ALA A 114 -2.19 -3.62 6.75
C ALA A 114 -2.74 -3.09 8.07
N PHE A 115 -2.92 -3.94 9.09
CA PHE A 115 -3.35 -3.52 10.41
C PHE A 115 -2.37 -2.51 11.03
N GLY A 116 -1.08 -2.81 11.04
CA GLY A 116 -0.05 -1.93 11.59
C GLY A 116 -0.06 -0.56 10.94
N PHE A 117 -0.14 -0.51 9.61
CA PHE A 117 -0.23 0.72 8.83
C PHE A 117 -1.52 1.49 9.11
N LEU A 118 -2.69 0.88 8.90
CA LEU A 118 -3.98 1.53 9.02
C LEU A 118 -4.22 2.04 10.45
N SER A 119 -3.88 1.25 11.47
CA SER A 119 -4.04 1.63 12.86
C SER A 119 -3.10 2.79 13.27
N ALA A 120 -1.84 2.77 12.82
CA ALA A 120 -0.92 3.87 13.08
C ALA A 120 -1.39 5.17 12.41
N CYS A 121 -1.81 5.10 11.12
CA CYS A 121 -2.34 6.24 10.39
C CYS A 121 -3.62 6.78 11.03
N ALA A 122 -4.57 5.91 11.39
CA ALA A 122 -5.82 6.31 12.05
C ALA A 122 -5.54 7.08 13.34
N ARG A 123 -4.68 6.54 14.21
CA ARG A 123 -4.31 7.20 15.48
C ARG A 123 -3.64 8.55 15.27
N PHE A 124 -2.68 8.62 14.36
CA PHE A 124 -1.94 9.85 14.10
C PHE A 124 -2.81 10.91 13.44
N MET A 125 -3.50 10.58 12.34
CA MET A 125 -4.28 11.54 11.56
C MET A 125 -5.53 12.01 12.30
N SER A 126 -6.18 11.16 13.11
CA SER A 126 -7.26 11.61 14.01
C SER A 126 -6.76 12.61 15.05
N ALA A 127 -5.59 12.39 15.64
CA ALA A 127 -5.01 13.33 16.60
C ALA A 127 -4.51 14.61 15.94
N GLN A 128 -4.01 14.54 14.71
CA GLN A 128 -3.60 15.71 13.91
C GLN A 128 -4.77 16.62 13.57
N GLY A 129 -5.94 16.03 13.28
CA GLY A 129 -7.14 16.75 12.81
C GLY A 129 -7.06 17.25 11.38
N GLY A 130 -8.24 17.56 10.82
CA GLY A 130 -8.40 18.03 9.45
C GLY A 130 -8.24 16.92 8.39
N PRO A 131 -8.49 17.26 7.11
CA PRO A 131 -8.51 16.27 6.03
C PRO A 131 -7.14 15.64 5.82
N ALA A 132 -7.15 14.32 5.55
CA ALA A 132 -5.98 13.51 5.19
C ALA A 132 -6.41 12.32 4.33
N THR A 133 -5.46 11.66 3.67
CA THR A 133 -5.73 10.49 2.84
C THR A 133 -4.84 9.31 3.23
N ILE A 134 -5.44 8.13 3.34
CA ILE A 134 -4.76 6.85 3.60
C ILE A 134 -5.06 5.92 2.43
N ILE A 135 -4.03 5.41 1.75
CA ILE A 135 -4.17 4.49 0.62
C ILE A 135 -3.49 3.18 0.96
N GLN A 136 -4.28 2.10 1.01
CA GLN A 136 -3.78 0.74 1.13
C GLN A 136 -3.78 0.08 -0.24
N VAL A 137 -2.64 -0.45 -0.67
CA VAL A 137 -2.55 -1.22 -1.92
C VAL A 137 -2.70 -2.71 -1.63
N THR A 138 -3.41 -3.43 -2.50
CA THR A 138 -3.55 -4.89 -2.48
C THR A 138 -3.62 -5.45 -3.90
N GLY A 139 -3.66 -6.77 -4.05
CA GLY A 139 -3.80 -7.43 -5.34
C GLY A 139 -5.22 -7.92 -5.63
N GLY A 140 -5.48 -8.40 -6.86
CA GLY A 140 -6.78 -8.91 -7.32
C GLY A 140 -7.32 -10.07 -6.47
N SER A 141 -6.47 -10.78 -5.73
CA SER A 141 -6.91 -11.80 -4.76
C SER A 141 -7.76 -11.24 -3.61
N ALA A 142 -7.87 -9.93 -3.43
CA ALA A 142 -8.84 -9.31 -2.53
C ALA A 142 -10.28 -9.37 -3.06
N ARG A 143 -10.48 -9.78 -4.30
CA ARG A 143 -11.79 -9.91 -4.97
C ARG A 143 -12.25 -11.35 -5.07
N ARG A 144 -11.32 -12.30 -5.21
CA ARG A 144 -11.67 -13.72 -5.41
C ARG A 144 -10.58 -14.66 -4.89
N GLY A 145 -11.00 -15.84 -4.44
CA GLY A 145 -10.11 -16.97 -4.25
C GLY A 145 -9.86 -17.69 -5.57
N MET A 146 -8.61 -18.07 -5.83
CA MET A 146 -8.23 -18.86 -7.00
C MET A 146 -7.61 -20.19 -6.57
N PRO A 147 -7.76 -21.28 -7.35
CA PRO A 147 -7.08 -22.53 -7.08
C PRO A 147 -5.58 -22.32 -6.87
N GLY A 148 -5.01 -22.90 -5.82
CA GLY A 148 -3.60 -22.76 -5.46
C GLY A 148 -3.19 -21.40 -4.87
N ARG A 149 -4.12 -20.45 -4.69
CA ARG A 149 -3.87 -19.10 -4.13
C ARG A 149 -4.78 -18.76 -2.96
N GLY A 150 -5.35 -19.77 -2.31
CA GLY A 150 -6.33 -19.57 -1.23
C GLY A 150 -5.76 -18.82 -0.03
N LEU A 151 -4.51 -19.09 0.36
CA LEU A 151 -3.88 -18.41 1.50
C LEU A 151 -3.59 -16.93 1.19
N TRP A 152 -3.13 -16.64 -0.01
CA TRP A 152 -2.96 -15.25 -0.45
C TRP A 152 -4.29 -14.50 -0.49
N ALA A 153 -5.35 -15.13 -1.03
CA ALA A 153 -6.68 -14.54 -1.02
C ALA A 153 -7.17 -14.26 0.41
N ALA A 154 -7.00 -15.20 1.35
CA ALA A 154 -7.38 -15.00 2.74
C ALA A 154 -6.69 -13.76 3.36
N GLY A 155 -5.39 -13.58 3.12
CA GLY A 155 -4.66 -12.38 3.54
C GLY A 155 -5.19 -11.11 2.87
N ALA A 156 -5.40 -11.15 1.55
CA ALA A 156 -5.86 -9.99 0.77
C ALA A 156 -7.30 -9.59 1.13
N PHE A 157 -8.20 -10.53 1.41
CA PHE A 157 -9.54 -10.24 1.95
C PHE A 157 -9.46 -9.62 3.35
N GLY A 158 -8.52 -10.08 4.20
CA GLY A 158 -8.24 -9.44 5.49
C GLY A 158 -7.79 -7.99 5.34
N VAL A 159 -6.87 -7.70 4.41
CA VAL A 159 -6.44 -6.34 4.06
C VAL A 159 -7.64 -5.49 3.63
N ARG A 160 -8.50 -6.01 2.75
CA ARG A 160 -9.70 -5.32 2.28
C ARG A 160 -10.66 -5.00 3.42
N ALA A 161 -10.96 -5.98 4.26
CA ALA A 161 -11.87 -5.81 5.40
C ALA A 161 -11.37 -4.74 6.37
N LEU A 162 -10.06 -4.74 6.71
CA LEU A 162 -9.45 -3.71 7.57
C LEU A 162 -9.53 -2.32 6.95
N THR A 163 -9.32 -2.21 5.63
CA THR A 163 -9.39 -0.93 4.93
C THR A 163 -10.81 -0.39 4.88
N GLN A 164 -11.81 -1.25 4.64
CA GLN A 164 -13.23 -0.86 4.66
C GLN A 164 -13.68 -0.41 6.06
N ALA A 165 -13.25 -1.09 7.12
CA ALA A 165 -13.54 -0.70 8.49
C ALA A 165 -12.94 0.69 8.78
N ALA A 166 -11.65 0.90 8.47
CA ALA A 166 -10.99 2.19 8.65
C ALA A 166 -11.67 3.32 7.84
N ALA A 167 -12.12 3.03 6.61
CA ALA A 167 -12.85 4.00 5.78
C ALA A 167 -14.16 4.44 6.44
N SER A 168 -14.88 3.51 7.05
CA SER A 168 -16.14 3.80 7.75
C SER A 168 -15.91 4.57 9.05
N GLU A 169 -14.89 4.21 9.83
CA GLU A 169 -14.58 4.79 11.13
C GLU A 169 -14.03 6.22 11.03
N LEU A 170 -13.27 6.53 9.96
CA LEU A 170 -12.55 7.80 9.83
C LEU A 170 -13.27 8.83 8.95
N ARG A 171 -14.34 8.43 8.26
CA ARG A 171 -15.05 9.27 7.29
C ARG A 171 -15.56 10.59 7.88
N GLU A 172 -16.14 10.55 9.08
CA GLU A 172 -16.69 11.74 9.74
C GLU A 172 -15.61 12.75 10.18
N GLN A 173 -14.36 12.31 10.21
CA GLN A 173 -13.19 13.14 10.47
C GLN A 173 -12.57 13.72 9.18
N GLU A 174 -13.25 13.55 8.04
CA GLU A 174 -12.75 13.91 6.70
C GLU A 174 -11.44 13.21 6.30
N ILE A 175 -11.13 12.07 6.92
CA ILE A 175 -10.00 11.24 6.55
C ILE A 175 -10.46 10.25 5.49
N HIS A 176 -9.95 10.44 4.27
CA HIS A 176 -10.22 9.57 3.14
C HIS A 176 -9.39 8.29 3.24
N VAL A 177 -10.03 7.13 3.33
CA VAL A 177 -9.35 5.83 3.28
C VAL A 177 -9.77 5.09 2.03
N ALA A 178 -8.78 4.74 1.19
CA ALA A 178 -8.99 4.05 -0.07
C ALA A 178 -8.18 2.76 -0.17
N LEU A 179 -8.78 1.74 -0.77
CA LEU A 179 -8.12 0.52 -1.21
C LEU A 179 -7.84 0.59 -2.70
N LEU A 180 -6.56 0.56 -3.09
CA LEU A 180 -6.16 0.38 -4.48
C LEU A 180 -5.92 -1.11 -4.74
N ILE A 181 -6.77 -1.72 -5.56
CA ILE A 181 -6.67 -3.12 -5.97
C ILE A 181 -5.95 -3.20 -7.31
N VAL A 182 -4.71 -3.65 -7.31
CA VAL A 182 -3.92 -3.90 -8.52
C VAL A 182 -4.15 -5.34 -8.95
N ASP A 183 -5.12 -5.54 -9.83
CA ASP A 183 -5.44 -6.86 -10.40
C ASP A 183 -4.60 -7.10 -11.64
N ALA A 184 -3.29 -7.23 -11.46
CA ALA A 184 -2.31 -7.32 -12.53
C ALA A 184 -0.96 -7.85 -12.04
N VAL A 185 -0.17 -8.34 -12.97
CA VAL A 185 1.29 -8.40 -12.83
C VAL A 185 1.86 -7.01 -13.11
N ILE A 186 2.60 -6.47 -12.15
CA ILE A 186 3.24 -5.16 -12.32
C ILE A 186 4.51 -5.31 -13.16
N ASP A 187 4.58 -4.60 -14.29
CA ASP A 187 5.80 -4.55 -15.10
C ASP A 187 6.92 -3.81 -14.35
N ARG A 188 8.12 -4.34 -14.46
CA ARG A 188 9.35 -3.80 -13.86
C ARG A 188 10.39 -3.43 -14.89
N SER A 189 10.12 -3.75 -16.16
CA SER A 189 11.05 -3.55 -17.27
C SER A 189 10.82 -2.23 -18.00
N GLY A 190 9.69 -1.57 -17.79
CA GLY A 190 9.30 -0.37 -18.52
C GLY A 190 8.85 -0.67 -19.95
N GLY A 191 8.36 -1.89 -20.19
CA GLY A 191 7.80 -2.30 -21.48
C GLY A 191 6.41 -1.71 -21.75
N ASP A 192 5.87 -2.00 -22.93
CA ASP A 192 4.55 -1.56 -23.40
C ASP A 192 3.53 -2.69 -23.50
N ASP A 193 3.79 -3.83 -22.82
CA ASP A 193 2.89 -4.99 -22.82
C ASP A 193 1.59 -4.68 -22.07
N THR A 194 0.50 -4.58 -22.81
CA THR A 194 -0.84 -4.29 -22.29
C THR A 194 -1.47 -5.43 -21.48
N ALA A 195 -0.76 -6.53 -21.24
CA ALA A 195 -1.12 -7.58 -20.29
C ALA A 195 -0.54 -7.34 -18.88
N THR A 196 0.32 -6.35 -18.71
CA THR A 196 0.93 -5.97 -17.44
C THR A 196 0.59 -4.52 -17.07
N ALA A 197 0.56 -4.21 -15.78
CA ALA A 197 0.36 -2.84 -15.31
C ALA A 197 1.70 -2.12 -15.20
N ASP A 198 1.82 -0.94 -15.79
CA ASP A 198 2.98 -0.08 -15.60
C ASP A 198 2.90 0.68 -14.27
N THR A 199 4.04 0.96 -13.68
CA THR A 199 4.11 1.64 -12.37
C THR A 199 3.71 3.11 -12.44
N GLY A 200 3.82 3.77 -13.60
CA GLY A 200 3.42 5.15 -13.82
C GLY A 200 1.90 5.30 -13.74
N SER A 201 1.14 4.52 -14.50
CA SER A 201 -0.34 4.49 -14.44
C SER A 201 -0.85 4.15 -13.03
N LEU A 202 -0.15 3.27 -12.31
CA LEU A 202 -0.51 2.97 -10.92
C LEU A 202 -0.20 4.14 -9.97
N ALA A 203 0.86 4.89 -10.20
CA ALA A 203 1.16 6.11 -9.45
C ALA A 203 0.15 7.21 -9.74
N ASP A 204 -0.33 7.32 -10.99
CA ASP A 204 -1.43 8.21 -11.37
C ASP A 204 -2.74 7.87 -10.64
N ALA A 205 -3.05 6.59 -10.47
CA ALA A 205 -4.20 6.15 -9.69
C ALA A 205 -4.08 6.56 -8.20
N VAL A 206 -2.87 6.48 -7.62
CA VAL A 206 -2.62 6.97 -6.26
C VAL A 206 -2.79 8.49 -6.18
N ALA A 207 -2.24 9.25 -7.13
CA ALA A 207 -2.39 10.70 -7.19
C ALA A 207 -3.86 11.12 -7.34
N TYR A 208 -4.63 10.40 -8.17
CA TYR A 208 -6.07 10.61 -8.32
C TYR A 208 -6.82 10.43 -6.99
N LEU A 209 -6.55 9.35 -6.25
CA LEU A 209 -7.17 9.10 -4.95
C LEU A 209 -6.77 10.17 -3.92
N ALA A 210 -5.51 10.60 -3.92
CA ALA A 210 -5.00 11.62 -3.01
C ALA A 210 -5.60 13.03 -3.26
N ALA A 211 -6.01 13.32 -4.48
CA ALA A 211 -6.57 14.62 -4.89
C ALA A 211 -8.09 14.74 -4.68
N GLN A 212 -8.76 13.70 -4.19
CA GLN A 212 -10.21 13.70 -4.05
C GLN A 212 -10.70 14.59 -2.92
N SER A 213 -11.82 15.24 -3.16
CA SER A 213 -12.50 16.08 -2.17
C SER A 213 -13.30 15.22 -1.18
N PRO A 214 -13.47 15.66 0.08
CA PRO A 214 -14.36 14.99 1.05
C PRO A 214 -15.81 14.84 0.57
N ARG A 215 -16.21 15.55 -0.49
CA ARG A 215 -17.56 15.47 -1.08
C ARG A 215 -17.72 14.31 -2.07
N ALA A 216 -16.61 13.66 -2.49
CA ALA A 216 -16.64 12.55 -3.45
C ALA A 216 -15.38 11.67 -3.25
N MET A 217 -15.45 10.73 -2.31
CA MET A 217 -14.36 9.82 -1.96
C MET A 217 -14.56 8.45 -2.60
N THR A 218 -13.54 7.93 -3.28
CA THR A 218 -13.49 6.57 -3.79
C THR A 218 -12.87 5.64 -2.73
N HIS A 219 -13.63 4.69 -2.20
CA HIS A 219 -13.14 3.79 -1.17
C HIS A 219 -12.47 2.52 -1.73
N GLU A 220 -12.83 2.09 -2.92
CA GLU A 220 -12.16 1.00 -3.64
C GLU A 220 -11.96 1.38 -5.11
N LEU A 221 -10.73 1.30 -5.57
CA LEU A 221 -10.35 1.48 -6.97
C LEU A 221 -9.63 0.23 -7.44
N GLN A 222 -10.21 -0.47 -8.44
CA GLN A 222 -9.56 -1.60 -9.08
C GLN A 222 -8.98 -1.16 -10.43
N VAL A 223 -7.73 -1.54 -10.67
CA VAL A 223 -7.05 -1.33 -11.95
C VAL A 223 -6.61 -2.66 -12.52
N THR A 224 -6.87 -2.87 -13.81
CA THR A 224 -6.57 -4.11 -14.53
C THR A 224 -6.10 -3.74 -15.95
N PRO A 225 -4.99 -4.31 -16.46
CA PRO A 225 -4.54 -4.10 -17.84
C PRO A 225 -5.56 -4.60 -18.85
N ALA A 226 -5.55 -4.00 -20.06
CA ALA A 226 -6.53 -4.28 -21.09
C ALA A 226 -6.55 -5.73 -21.58
N ARG A 227 -5.41 -6.42 -21.51
CA ARG A 227 -5.26 -7.83 -21.94
C ARG A 227 -5.14 -8.83 -20.80
N ASP A 228 -5.24 -8.40 -19.55
CA ASP A 228 -5.29 -9.34 -18.43
C ASP A 228 -6.72 -9.88 -18.21
N ASN A 229 -6.82 -11.02 -17.52
CA ASN A 229 -8.11 -11.62 -17.17
C ASN A 229 -8.79 -10.83 -16.05
N TRP A 230 -9.62 -9.89 -16.42
CA TRP A 230 -10.40 -9.13 -15.47
C TRP A 230 -11.54 -9.95 -14.85
N THR A 231 -11.70 -9.84 -13.56
CA THR A 231 -12.87 -10.38 -12.84
C THR A 231 -13.50 -9.25 -12.04
N PRO A 232 -14.78 -9.00 -12.25
CA PRO A 232 -15.53 -7.97 -11.55
C PRO A 232 -15.67 -8.24 -10.06
#